data_411b496dec6e5e5b27ad24c018eb8049
#
_entry.id   411b496dec6e5e5b27ad24c018eb8049
#
_cell.length_a   1.000
_cell.length_b   1.000
_cell.length_c   1.000
_cell.angle_alpha   90.00
_cell.angle_beta   90.00
_cell.angle_gamma   90.00
#
_symmetry.space_group_name_H-M   'P 1'
#
loop_
_entity.id
_entity.type
_entity.pdbx_description
1 polymer ?
#
loop_
_entity_poly.entity_id
_entity_poly.type
_entity_poly.pdbx_seq_one_letter_code
_entity_poly.pdbx_strand_id
1 'polypeptide(L)'
;MSRSDYEVVIGLEVHAELSTKTKIFCSCPTEFGAAPNTHVCPVCMAMPGTLPVLNEKVVEYAVKAGLATNCKISRDSKNDRKNYYYPDLPKSYQISQFDKPLCENGYVEIETSTGKKKIRILRIHIEEDAGKLNHDDFGGGSLVDLNRAGVPLIETVSEPDLRSAEEAEAYLRKLKSIFEYIEVSDCKMQEGSLRADVNVSVHKPGTPFGTRTEMKNMNSFRSITRAIEYEIDRQIDVLEDGGKVEQETLRWDDVSGKTFSMRDKEDAQDYRYFPDPDLVAIKLSEEYIENIKKTLPELPETRKERYLKEYELSEKDANIITASKYLSDLFESAIKVCNNPKAVNNWIISDISRILNETETEPIAIPFDGNQLGKLVILIDKGTISSSIGKKVLTELFENPRDPEDIIKEKGWIQISDEGAIKEVVSKILEANPQSIADYKAGKDRALGFLVGQAMKETKGKANPKMLNEMFLAELNK
;
A
#
# COMPACT_ATOMS: atom_id res chain seq x y z
N MET A 1 -11.47 -24.96 26.79
CA MET A 1 -10.62 -25.58 25.75
C MET A 1 -9.72 -24.50 25.16
N SER A 2 -8.67 -24.89 24.43
CA SER A 2 -7.72 -23.91 23.86
C SER A 2 -8.20 -23.51 22.48
N ARG A 3 -7.89 -22.28 22.01
CA ARG A 3 -8.07 -21.83 20.62
C ARG A 3 -7.48 -22.84 19.60
N SER A 4 -6.45 -23.58 19.99
CA SER A 4 -5.84 -24.66 19.20
C SER A 4 -6.79 -25.86 18.89
N ASP A 5 -7.93 -25.97 19.57
CA ASP A 5 -8.90 -27.03 19.35
C ASP A 5 -9.87 -26.73 18.19
N TYR A 6 -9.74 -25.54 17.60
CA TYR A 6 -10.57 -25.04 16.48
C TYR A 6 -9.75 -24.70 15.26
N GLU A 7 -10.29 -24.96 14.10
CA GLU A 7 -9.81 -24.45 12.81
C GLU A 7 -10.59 -23.19 12.43
N VAL A 8 -9.85 -22.17 12.01
CA VAL A 8 -10.39 -20.90 11.52
C VAL A 8 -10.52 -20.95 10.02
N VAL A 9 -11.62 -20.44 9.49
CA VAL A 9 -11.87 -20.31 8.05
C VAL A 9 -12.26 -18.86 7.74
N ILE A 10 -11.50 -18.22 6.86
CA ILE A 10 -11.70 -16.82 6.49
C ILE A 10 -11.83 -16.72 4.98
N GLY A 11 -12.80 -15.94 4.52
CA GLY A 11 -12.97 -15.46 3.16
C GLY A 11 -13.06 -13.94 3.14
N LEU A 12 -12.59 -13.32 2.07
CA LEU A 12 -12.57 -11.87 1.90
C LEU A 12 -13.28 -11.44 0.62
N GLU A 13 -14.04 -10.37 0.73
CA GLU A 13 -14.62 -9.62 -0.37
C GLU A 13 -13.94 -8.24 -0.40
N VAL A 14 -13.14 -7.98 -1.43
CA VAL A 14 -12.29 -6.78 -1.53
C VAL A 14 -12.78 -5.90 -2.66
N HIS A 15 -13.25 -4.70 -2.31
CA HIS A 15 -13.70 -3.68 -3.24
C HIS A 15 -12.58 -2.68 -3.49
N ALA A 16 -12.27 -2.43 -4.75
CA ALA A 16 -11.32 -1.41 -5.15
C ALA A 16 -11.96 -0.44 -6.16
N GLU A 17 -11.99 0.85 -5.83
CA GLU A 17 -12.39 1.89 -6.78
C GLU A 17 -11.35 2.00 -7.89
N LEU A 18 -11.82 2.01 -9.14
CA LEU A 18 -10.94 2.08 -10.30
C LEU A 18 -10.55 3.53 -10.61
N SER A 19 -9.28 3.76 -10.87
CA SER A 19 -8.69 5.08 -11.18
C SER A 19 -9.07 5.57 -12.58
N THR A 20 -10.36 5.49 -12.94
CA THR A 20 -10.89 6.04 -14.18
C THR A 20 -11.18 7.53 -14.03
N LYS A 21 -11.11 8.28 -15.13
CA LYS A 21 -11.43 9.71 -15.12
C LYS A 21 -12.92 9.99 -14.97
N THR A 22 -13.75 9.03 -15.37
CA THR A 22 -15.21 9.16 -15.36
C THR A 22 -15.85 7.95 -14.72
N LYS A 23 -17.07 8.14 -14.24
CA LYS A 23 -17.92 7.09 -13.65
C LYS A 23 -18.18 5.95 -14.65
N ILE A 24 -18.71 4.83 -14.13
CA ILE A 24 -18.89 3.60 -14.90
C ILE A 24 -19.90 3.76 -16.04
N PHE A 25 -20.95 4.57 -15.87
CA PHE A 25 -22.05 4.67 -16.84
C PHE A 25 -22.34 6.09 -17.31
N CYS A 26 -21.51 7.08 -16.93
CA CYS A 26 -21.67 8.47 -17.36
C CYS A 26 -20.32 9.20 -17.36
N SER A 27 -20.31 10.46 -17.82
CA SER A 27 -19.11 11.29 -17.94
C SER A 27 -18.75 12.11 -16.69
N CYS A 28 -19.47 11.94 -15.57
CA CYS A 28 -19.12 12.64 -14.33
C CYS A 28 -17.74 12.20 -13.83
N PRO A 29 -16.95 13.13 -13.23
CA PRO A 29 -15.64 12.79 -12.68
C PRO A 29 -15.75 11.89 -11.45
N THR A 30 -14.66 11.20 -11.16
CA THR A 30 -14.53 10.27 -10.02
C THR A 30 -13.67 10.84 -8.89
N GLU A 31 -13.18 12.08 -9.01
CA GLU A 31 -12.29 12.71 -8.04
C GLU A 31 -12.90 12.75 -6.65
N PHE A 32 -12.10 12.34 -5.65
CA PHE A 32 -12.48 12.37 -4.24
C PHE A 32 -12.42 13.79 -3.65
N GLY A 33 -13.28 14.08 -2.66
CA GLY A 33 -13.19 15.31 -1.86
C GLY A 33 -13.92 16.54 -2.44
N ALA A 34 -14.64 16.40 -3.56
CA ALA A 34 -15.48 17.48 -4.07
C ALA A 34 -16.68 17.80 -3.15
N ALA A 35 -17.21 19.02 -3.25
CA ALA A 35 -18.42 19.40 -2.50
C ALA A 35 -19.58 18.44 -2.79
N PRO A 36 -20.42 18.10 -1.81
CA PRO A 36 -21.50 17.12 -1.98
C PRO A 36 -22.41 17.43 -3.17
N ASN A 37 -22.75 16.38 -3.93
CA ASN A 37 -23.64 16.43 -5.08
C ASN A 37 -23.20 17.38 -6.21
N THR A 38 -21.89 17.60 -6.38
CA THR A 38 -21.32 18.39 -7.50
C THR A 38 -20.85 17.53 -8.67
N HIS A 39 -20.50 16.26 -8.41
CA HIS A 39 -20.10 15.28 -9.42
C HIS A 39 -21.30 14.38 -9.82
N VAL A 40 -22.39 14.98 -10.22
CA VAL A 40 -23.64 14.27 -10.55
C VAL A 40 -24.22 14.73 -11.88
N CYS A 41 -24.95 13.84 -12.55
CA CYS A 41 -25.71 14.13 -13.76
C CYS A 41 -27.02 13.32 -13.74
N PRO A 42 -27.97 13.57 -14.67
CA PRO A 42 -29.21 12.81 -14.72
C PRO A 42 -29.03 11.29 -14.75
N VAL A 43 -27.95 10.77 -15.37
CA VAL A 43 -27.68 9.32 -15.44
C VAL A 43 -27.35 8.74 -14.06
N CYS A 44 -26.32 9.25 -13.37
CA CYS A 44 -25.92 8.71 -12.06
C CYS A 44 -26.92 9.07 -10.93
N MET A 45 -27.81 10.05 -11.15
CA MET A 45 -28.95 10.35 -10.27
C MET A 45 -30.19 9.52 -10.60
N ALA A 46 -30.11 8.62 -11.58
CA ALA A 46 -31.21 7.76 -12.03
C ALA A 46 -32.49 8.53 -12.43
N MET A 47 -32.34 9.67 -13.08
CA MET A 47 -33.48 10.42 -13.56
C MET A 47 -34.26 9.64 -14.65
N PRO A 48 -35.59 9.71 -14.68
CA PRO A 48 -36.40 9.00 -15.68
C PRO A 48 -35.98 9.31 -17.13
N GLY A 49 -35.83 8.24 -17.92
CA GLY A 49 -35.47 8.32 -19.35
C GLY A 49 -33.98 8.38 -19.64
N THR A 50 -33.12 8.30 -18.65
CA THR A 50 -31.66 8.19 -18.85
C THR A 50 -31.23 6.75 -19.05
N LEU A 51 -30.19 6.53 -19.88
CA LEU A 51 -29.63 5.22 -20.17
C LEU A 51 -28.15 5.18 -19.81
N PRO A 52 -27.67 4.06 -19.22
CA PRO A 52 -26.26 3.86 -18.91
C PRO A 52 -25.45 3.58 -20.18
N VAL A 53 -24.17 4.02 -20.19
CA VAL A 53 -23.18 3.64 -21.22
C VAL A 53 -21.93 3.18 -20.53
N LEU A 54 -21.55 1.90 -20.70
CA LEU A 54 -20.41 1.31 -20.03
C LEU A 54 -19.09 1.98 -20.45
N ASN A 55 -18.31 2.39 -19.47
CA ASN A 55 -16.98 2.95 -19.68
C ASN A 55 -15.99 1.81 -20.05
N GLU A 56 -15.43 1.90 -21.25
CA GLU A 56 -14.48 0.90 -21.77
C GLU A 56 -13.23 0.73 -20.86
N LYS A 57 -12.77 1.81 -20.22
CA LYS A 57 -11.61 1.77 -19.34
C LYS A 57 -11.84 0.92 -18.09
N VAL A 58 -13.06 0.82 -17.62
CA VAL A 58 -13.45 -0.07 -16.52
C VAL A 58 -13.24 -1.53 -16.89
N VAL A 59 -13.64 -1.91 -18.10
CA VAL A 59 -13.43 -3.27 -18.62
C VAL A 59 -11.93 -3.57 -18.76
N GLU A 60 -11.17 -2.63 -19.33
CA GLU A 60 -9.70 -2.76 -19.45
C GLU A 60 -9.05 -2.98 -18.08
N TYR A 61 -9.42 -2.17 -17.09
CA TYR A 61 -8.84 -2.25 -15.74
C TYR A 61 -9.22 -3.54 -15.02
N ALA A 62 -10.46 -4.01 -15.16
CA ALA A 62 -10.88 -5.29 -14.60
C ALA A 62 -10.14 -6.47 -15.26
N VAL A 63 -9.91 -6.43 -16.58
CA VAL A 63 -9.10 -7.44 -17.29
C VAL A 63 -7.64 -7.40 -16.81
N LYS A 64 -7.05 -6.20 -16.62
CA LYS A 64 -5.70 -6.08 -16.04
C LYS A 64 -5.62 -6.71 -14.64
N ALA A 65 -6.60 -6.42 -13.78
CA ALA A 65 -6.67 -6.99 -12.43
C ALA A 65 -6.76 -8.53 -12.49
N GLY A 66 -7.64 -9.05 -13.36
CA GLY A 66 -7.78 -10.49 -13.55
C GLY A 66 -6.50 -11.17 -14.04
N LEU A 67 -5.84 -10.60 -15.05
CA LEU A 67 -4.58 -11.13 -15.58
C LEU A 67 -3.47 -11.11 -14.53
N ALA A 68 -3.35 -10.02 -13.76
CA ALA A 68 -2.33 -9.86 -12.73
C ALA A 68 -2.55 -10.78 -11.52
N THR A 69 -3.77 -11.27 -11.32
CA THR A 69 -4.15 -12.21 -10.25
C THR A 69 -4.39 -13.63 -10.79
N ASN A 70 -3.86 -13.95 -11.96
CA ASN A 70 -3.92 -15.28 -12.59
C ASN A 70 -5.36 -15.79 -12.82
N CYS A 71 -6.34 -14.91 -12.99
CA CYS A 71 -7.70 -15.28 -13.33
C CYS A 71 -7.84 -15.68 -14.80
N LYS A 72 -8.80 -16.55 -15.06
CA LYS A 72 -9.32 -16.77 -16.41
C LYS A 72 -10.25 -15.60 -16.76
N ILE A 73 -9.97 -14.93 -17.87
CA ILE A 73 -10.81 -13.84 -18.37
C ILE A 73 -11.98 -14.42 -19.17
N SER A 74 -13.20 -14.03 -18.81
CA SER A 74 -14.43 -14.39 -19.55
C SER A 74 -14.50 -13.61 -20.86
N ARG A 75 -14.73 -14.34 -21.96
CA ARG A 75 -14.90 -13.71 -23.29
C ARG A 75 -16.34 -13.26 -23.57
N ASP A 76 -17.28 -13.73 -22.76
CA ASP A 76 -18.70 -13.39 -22.84
C ASP A 76 -19.24 -13.15 -21.43
N SER A 77 -19.31 -11.88 -21.06
CA SER A 77 -19.76 -11.41 -19.75
C SER A 77 -20.94 -10.45 -19.91
N LYS A 78 -21.64 -10.18 -18.84
CA LYS A 78 -22.80 -9.29 -18.81
C LYS A 78 -22.89 -8.54 -17.50
N ASN A 79 -23.64 -7.46 -17.50
CA ASN A 79 -24.02 -6.74 -16.30
C ASN A 79 -25.41 -7.18 -15.85
N ASP A 80 -25.58 -7.38 -14.54
CA ASP A 80 -26.82 -7.78 -13.90
C ASP A 80 -27.28 -6.70 -12.92
N ARG A 81 -28.58 -6.59 -12.72
CA ARG A 81 -29.16 -5.77 -11.65
C ARG A 81 -29.25 -6.56 -10.38
N LYS A 82 -28.58 -6.09 -9.32
CA LYS A 82 -28.70 -6.53 -7.93
C LYS A 82 -29.76 -5.67 -7.24
N ASN A 83 -30.96 -6.20 -7.05
CA ASN A 83 -32.10 -5.40 -6.59
C ASN A 83 -32.15 -5.34 -5.06
N TYR A 84 -31.95 -4.17 -4.52
CA TYR A 84 -32.16 -3.84 -3.11
C TYR A 84 -32.41 -2.34 -2.98
N TYR A 85 -33.09 -1.96 -1.90
CA TYR A 85 -33.46 -0.58 -1.66
C TYR A 85 -32.61 0.03 -0.57
N TYR A 86 -31.91 1.15 -0.92
CA TYR A 86 -31.17 1.95 0.05
C TYR A 86 -31.16 3.43 -0.39
N PRO A 87 -31.15 4.41 0.54
CA PRO A 87 -31.28 5.83 0.19
C PRO A 87 -30.18 6.37 -0.72
N ASP A 88 -28.97 5.83 -0.63
CA ASP A 88 -27.81 6.23 -1.45
C ASP A 88 -27.68 5.42 -2.76
N LEU A 89 -28.69 4.60 -3.06
CA LEU A 89 -28.80 3.85 -4.29
C LEU A 89 -29.95 4.41 -5.15
N PRO A 90 -29.70 5.43 -6.02
CA PRO A 90 -30.78 6.18 -6.68
C PRO A 90 -31.70 5.35 -7.56
N LYS A 91 -31.19 4.27 -8.17
CA LYS A 91 -31.93 3.37 -9.05
C LYS A 91 -32.74 2.30 -8.30
N SER A 92 -32.55 2.16 -6.99
CA SER A 92 -33.06 1.03 -6.18
C SER A 92 -32.52 -0.33 -6.63
N TYR A 93 -31.41 -0.34 -7.39
CA TYR A 93 -30.60 -1.51 -7.73
C TYR A 93 -29.16 -1.05 -7.96
N GLN A 94 -28.23 -1.98 -7.78
CA GLN A 94 -26.83 -1.82 -8.14
C GLN A 94 -26.55 -2.63 -9.40
N ILE A 95 -25.84 -2.06 -10.36
CA ILE A 95 -25.32 -2.83 -11.50
C ILE A 95 -24.05 -3.53 -11.04
N SER A 96 -24.03 -4.85 -11.22
CA SER A 96 -22.95 -5.75 -10.84
C SER A 96 -22.85 -6.90 -11.85
N GLN A 97 -22.18 -8.01 -11.52
CA GLN A 97 -22.11 -9.21 -12.36
C GLN A 97 -22.32 -10.45 -11.48
N PHE A 98 -23.26 -11.30 -11.81
CA PHE A 98 -23.64 -12.45 -10.97
C PHE A 98 -23.11 -13.79 -11.51
N ASP A 99 -23.77 -14.33 -12.55
CA ASP A 99 -23.47 -15.66 -13.09
C ASP A 99 -22.39 -15.68 -14.17
N LYS A 100 -22.04 -14.53 -14.73
CA LYS A 100 -20.99 -14.37 -15.74
C LYS A 100 -20.05 -13.23 -15.39
N PRO A 101 -19.27 -13.35 -14.31
CA PRO A 101 -18.28 -12.34 -13.95
C PRO A 101 -17.19 -12.23 -15.01
N LEU A 102 -16.51 -11.11 -15.06
CA LEU A 102 -15.48 -10.86 -16.06
C LEU A 102 -14.24 -11.73 -15.84
N CYS A 103 -13.87 -12.03 -14.57
CA CYS A 103 -12.70 -12.83 -14.24
C CYS A 103 -13.06 -13.92 -13.22
N GLU A 104 -12.51 -15.12 -13.40
CA GLU A 104 -12.80 -16.30 -12.57
C GLU A 104 -11.55 -17.12 -12.27
N ASN A 105 -11.60 -17.87 -11.17
CA ASN A 105 -10.65 -18.93 -10.82
C ASN A 105 -9.18 -18.48 -10.84
N GLY A 106 -8.91 -17.33 -10.20
CA GLY A 106 -7.57 -16.79 -10.03
C GLY A 106 -6.87 -17.26 -8.75
N TYR A 107 -5.71 -16.67 -8.50
CA TYR A 107 -4.99 -16.83 -7.25
C TYR A 107 -3.91 -15.77 -7.07
N VAL A 108 -3.53 -15.56 -5.81
CA VAL A 108 -2.30 -14.85 -5.43
C VAL A 108 -1.52 -15.70 -4.44
N GLU A 109 -0.20 -15.54 -4.41
CA GLU A 109 0.65 -16.15 -3.39
C GLU A 109 0.96 -15.12 -2.31
N ILE A 110 0.74 -15.51 -1.06
CA ILE A 110 1.09 -14.72 0.13
C ILE A 110 2.28 -15.36 0.83
N GLU A 111 3.00 -14.56 1.60
CA GLU A 111 4.10 -14.99 2.44
C GLU A 111 3.84 -14.51 3.87
N THR A 112 3.87 -15.44 4.83
CA THR A 112 3.63 -15.21 6.25
C THR A 112 4.71 -15.85 7.10
N SER A 113 4.63 -15.71 8.41
CA SER A 113 5.55 -16.37 9.36
C SER A 113 5.53 -17.91 9.23
N THR A 114 4.45 -18.50 8.67
CA THR A 114 4.30 -19.94 8.43
C THR A 114 4.79 -20.40 7.06
N GLY A 115 5.21 -19.47 6.21
CA GLY A 115 5.69 -19.72 4.84
C GLY A 115 4.81 -19.21 3.73
N LYS A 116 5.05 -19.69 2.51
CA LYS A 116 4.29 -19.30 1.31
C LYS A 116 3.01 -20.09 1.19
N LYS A 117 1.92 -19.41 0.84
CA LYS A 117 0.61 -20.02 0.64
C LYS A 117 -0.11 -19.42 -0.55
N LYS A 118 -0.73 -20.27 -1.35
CA LYS A 118 -1.58 -19.87 -2.47
C LYS A 118 -3.00 -19.66 -1.97
N ILE A 119 -3.54 -18.46 -2.19
CA ILE A 119 -4.93 -18.11 -1.89
C ILE A 119 -5.68 -18.01 -3.20
N ARG A 120 -6.73 -18.79 -3.35
CA ARG A 120 -7.56 -18.80 -4.55
C ARG A 120 -8.51 -17.62 -4.57
N ILE A 121 -8.76 -17.10 -5.77
CA ILE A 121 -9.76 -16.08 -6.05
C ILE A 121 -10.89 -16.76 -6.81
N LEU A 122 -12.10 -16.70 -6.26
CA LEU A 122 -13.29 -17.23 -6.89
C LEU A 122 -13.61 -16.42 -8.15
N ARG A 123 -13.67 -15.08 -8.01
CA ARG A 123 -13.99 -14.17 -9.10
C ARG A 123 -13.50 -12.75 -8.84
N ILE A 124 -13.35 -12.00 -9.93
CA ILE A 124 -13.31 -10.53 -9.91
C ILE A 124 -14.39 -10.05 -10.87
N HIS A 125 -15.27 -9.21 -10.40
CA HIS A 125 -16.36 -8.65 -11.19
C HIS A 125 -16.43 -7.13 -11.10
N ILE A 126 -17.06 -6.53 -12.10
CA ILE A 126 -17.29 -5.09 -12.18
C ILE A 126 -18.59 -4.76 -11.48
N GLU A 127 -18.61 -3.66 -10.74
CA GLU A 127 -19.82 -3.08 -10.18
C GLU A 127 -19.73 -1.55 -10.05
N GLU A 128 -20.84 -0.91 -9.77
CA GLU A 128 -20.90 0.52 -9.45
C GLU A 128 -20.93 0.74 -7.93
N ASP A 129 -20.29 1.79 -7.45
CA ASP A 129 -20.41 2.17 -6.05
C ASP A 129 -21.73 2.89 -5.77
N ALA A 130 -22.22 2.76 -4.53
CA ALA A 130 -23.34 3.52 -4.01
C ALA A 130 -22.92 4.96 -3.61
N GLY A 131 -23.87 5.85 -3.38
CA GLY A 131 -23.61 7.14 -2.77
C GLY A 131 -23.08 7.04 -1.36
N LYS A 132 -23.04 8.17 -0.66
CA LYS A 132 -22.64 8.26 0.74
C LYS A 132 -23.81 8.79 1.59
N LEU A 133 -24.07 8.09 2.71
CA LEU A 133 -25.01 8.57 3.72
C LEU A 133 -24.24 9.25 4.86
N ASN A 134 -24.57 10.50 5.13
CA ASN A 134 -24.12 11.23 6.29
C ASN A 134 -25.30 11.33 7.27
N HIS A 135 -25.21 10.62 8.40
CA HIS A 135 -26.24 10.69 9.44
C HIS A 135 -26.09 11.99 10.21
N ASP A 136 -27.22 12.70 10.39
CA ASP A 136 -27.25 13.89 11.20
C ASP A 136 -27.52 13.51 12.67
N ASP A 137 -26.52 13.71 13.52
CA ASP A 137 -26.61 13.41 14.95
C ASP A 137 -27.64 14.31 15.69
N PHE A 138 -28.11 15.40 15.08
CA PHE A 138 -28.96 16.41 15.70
C PHE A 138 -30.39 16.46 15.13
N GLY A 139 -30.64 15.93 13.95
CA GLY A 139 -31.91 16.17 13.25
C GLY A 139 -32.75 14.94 12.91
N GLY A 140 -32.27 13.74 13.16
CA GLY A 140 -32.99 12.48 12.88
C GLY A 140 -33.17 12.17 11.40
N GLY A 141 -32.35 12.75 10.51
CA GLY A 141 -32.34 12.52 9.09
C GLY A 141 -31.00 12.02 8.58
N SER A 142 -30.93 11.65 7.29
CA SER A 142 -29.70 11.31 6.59
C SER A 142 -29.54 12.22 5.37
N LEU A 143 -28.36 12.79 5.21
CA LEU A 143 -27.98 13.55 4.04
C LEU A 143 -27.34 12.60 3.01
N VAL A 144 -27.85 12.65 1.78
CA VAL A 144 -27.36 11.79 0.71
C VAL A 144 -26.41 12.56 -0.20
N ASP A 145 -25.18 12.08 -0.32
CA ASP A 145 -24.19 12.58 -1.28
C ASP A 145 -23.98 11.55 -2.39
N LEU A 146 -24.35 11.91 -3.62
CA LEU A 146 -24.29 11.05 -4.80
C LEU A 146 -23.00 11.25 -5.62
N ASN A 147 -22.00 11.99 -5.12
CA ASN A 147 -20.73 12.13 -5.82
C ASN A 147 -20.07 10.77 -6.07
N ARG A 148 -20.16 9.84 -5.12
CA ARG A 148 -19.61 8.48 -5.28
C ARG A 148 -20.52 7.55 -6.08
N ALA A 149 -21.83 7.77 -6.14
CA ALA A 149 -22.77 6.92 -6.87
C ALA A 149 -22.36 6.75 -8.33
N GLY A 150 -22.12 5.51 -8.74
CA GLY A 150 -21.62 5.15 -10.07
C GLY A 150 -20.11 5.27 -10.26
N VAL A 151 -19.31 5.49 -9.21
CA VAL A 151 -17.85 5.31 -9.26
C VAL A 151 -17.58 3.84 -9.57
N PRO A 152 -16.68 3.52 -10.53
CA PRO A 152 -16.44 2.13 -10.90
C PRO A 152 -15.69 1.38 -9.81
N LEU A 153 -16.17 0.18 -9.49
CA LEU A 153 -15.53 -0.76 -8.58
C LEU A 153 -15.17 -2.07 -9.30
N ILE A 154 -14.15 -2.73 -8.80
CA ILE A 154 -14.01 -4.18 -8.92
C ILE A 154 -14.15 -4.80 -7.54
N GLU A 155 -14.93 -5.86 -7.44
CA GLU A 155 -14.99 -6.71 -6.26
C GLU A 155 -14.21 -7.99 -6.51
N THR A 156 -13.23 -8.26 -5.65
CA THR A 156 -12.43 -9.50 -5.65
C THR A 156 -12.88 -10.38 -4.51
N VAL A 157 -13.48 -11.53 -4.84
CA VAL A 157 -13.98 -12.51 -3.88
C VAL A 157 -12.96 -13.64 -3.77
N SER A 158 -12.43 -13.86 -2.57
CA SER A 158 -11.55 -15.01 -2.31
C SER A 158 -12.32 -16.29 -2.08
N GLU A 159 -11.68 -17.44 -2.31
CA GLU A 159 -12.10 -18.69 -1.69
C GLU A 159 -11.80 -18.67 -0.18
N PRO A 160 -12.47 -19.49 0.65
CA PRO A 160 -12.26 -19.53 2.10
C PRO A 160 -10.95 -20.27 2.47
N ASP A 161 -9.85 -19.85 1.91
CA ASP A 161 -8.55 -20.50 2.05
C ASP A 161 -7.72 -19.95 3.24
N LEU A 162 -8.05 -18.75 3.74
CA LEU A 162 -7.32 -18.10 4.82
C LEU A 162 -7.63 -18.74 6.18
N ARG A 163 -6.62 -18.79 7.06
CA ARG A 163 -6.68 -19.47 8.35
C ARG A 163 -6.27 -18.62 9.55
N SER A 164 -5.79 -17.41 9.30
CA SER A 164 -5.38 -16.47 10.36
C SER A 164 -5.54 -15.02 9.93
N ALA A 165 -5.53 -14.11 10.90
CA ALA A 165 -5.54 -12.68 10.66
C ALA A 165 -4.26 -12.23 9.92
N GLU A 166 -3.10 -12.87 10.18
CA GLU A 166 -1.84 -12.63 9.47
C GLU A 166 -1.98 -12.95 7.97
N GLU A 167 -2.59 -14.10 7.64
CA GLU A 167 -2.83 -14.50 6.25
C GLU A 167 -3.80 -13.53 5.56
N ALA A 168 -4.85 -13.06 6.26
CA ALA A 168 -5.81 -12.10 5.73
C ALA A 168 -5.14 -10.74 5.43
N GLU A 169 -4.31 -10.24 6.34
CA GLU A 169 -3.53 -9.02 6.13
C GLU A 169 -2.55 -9.17 4.97
N ALA A 170 -1.82 -10.28 4.90
CA ALA A 170 -0.88 -10.56 3.82
C ALA A 170 -1.59 -10.60 2.45
N TYR A 171 -2.78 -11.20 2.38
CA TYR A 171 -3.60 -11.24 1.16
C TYR A 171 -4.04 -9.83 0.72
N LEU A 172 -4.55 -9.03 1.65
CA LEU A 172 -5.00 -7.66 1.36
C LEU A 172 -3.84 -6.76 0.90
N ARG A 173 -2.69 -6.84 1.58
CA ARG A 173 -1.47 -6.12 1.17
C ARG A 173 -0.99 -6.56 -0.21
N LYS A 174 -1.11 -7.85 -0.53
CA LYS A 174 -0.77 -8.38 -1.84
C LYS A 174 -1.68 -7.83 -2.93
N LEU A 175 -2.99 -7.83 -2.74
CA LEU A 175 -3.93 -7.26 -3.70
C LEU A 175 -3.70 -5.76 -3.89
N LYS A 176 -3.54 -5.00 -2.79
CA LYS A 176 -3.19 -3.57 -2.83
C LYS A 176 -1.96 -3.35 -3.70
N SER A 177 -0.87 -4.05 -3.41
CA SER A 177 0.37 -3.91 -4.17
C SER A 177 0.19 -4.22 -5.66
N ILE A 178 -0.52 -5.31 -6.00
CA ILE A 178 -0.79 -5.67 -7.39
C ILE A 178 -1.60 -4.55 -8.09
N PHE A 179 -2.69 -4.08 -7.49
CA PHE A 179 -3.57 -3.07 -8.09
C PHE A 179 -2.87 -1.71 -8.27
N GLU A 180 -2.01 -1.32 -7.33
CA GLU A 180 -1.15 -0.13 -7.48
C GLU A 180 -0.12 -0.31 -8.60
N TYR A 181 0.51 -1.48 -8.72
CA TYR A 181 1.50 -1.76 -9.77
C TYR A 181 0.93 -1.68 -11.17
N ILE A 182 -0.27 -2.24 -11.36
CA ILE A 182 -0.96 -2.19 -12.66
C ILE A 182 -1.76 -0.90 -12.87
N GLU A 183 -1.72 0.02 -11.93
CA GLU A 183 -2.32 1.37 -11.97
C GLU A 183 -3.85 1.35 -12.20
N VAL A 184 -4.53 0.35 -11.62
CA VAL A 184 -5.99 0.26 -11.73
C VAL A 184 -6.73 0.92 -10.58
N SER A 185 -6.06 1.07 -9.41
CA SER A 185 -6.60 1.71 -8.20
C SER A 185 -5.48 2.33 -7.39
N ASP A 186 -5.77 3.39 -6.65
CA ASP A 186 -4.85 3.98 -5.66
C ASP A 186 -4.92 3.29 -4.29
N CYS A 187 -5.90 2.43 -4.09
CA CYS A 187 -6.06 1.54 -2.94
C CYS A 187 -5.92 2.22 -1.56
N LYS A 188 -6.47 3.44 -1.41
CA LYS A 188 -6.45 4.21 -0.16
C LYS A 188 -7.62 3.84 0.73
N MET A 189 -7.38 3.13 1.82
CA MET A 189 -8.43 2.74 2.76
C MET A 189 -9.07 3.93 3.47
N GLN A 190 -8.30 5.00 3.77
CA GLN A 190 -8.79 6.19 4.46
C GLN A 190 -9.77 7.00 3.60
N GLU A 191 -9.61 6.98 2.28
CA GLU A 191 -10.51 7.63 1.33
C GLU A 191 -11.65 6.71 0.90
N GLY A 192 -11.57 5.40 1.25
CA GLY A 192 -12.57 4.37 0.92
C GLY A 192 -12.40 3.76 -0.45
N SER A 193 -11.29 4.07 -1.17
CA SER A 193 -11.02 3.46 -2.48
C SER A 193 -10.53 2.00 -2.39
N LEU A 194 -10.19 1.50 -1.19
CA LEU A 194 -10.03 0.08 -0.88
C LEU A 194 -10.83 -0.25 0.36
N ARG A 195 -11.74 -1.21 0.25
CA ARG A 195 -12.57 -1.72 1.35
C ARG A 195 -12.51 -3.22 1.37
N ALA A 196 -12.68 -3.83 2.53
CA ALA A 196 -12.75 -5.28 2.66
C ALA A 196 -13.84 -5.68 3.63
N ASP A 197 -14.69 -6.60 3.21
CA ASP A 197 -15.64 -7.31 4.05
C ASP A 197 -15.03 -8.69 4.37
N VAL A 198 -15.10 -9.09 5.64
CA VAL A 198 -14.44 -10.28 6.14
C VAL A 198 -15.47 -11.29 6.62
N ASN A 199 -15.45 -12.47 6.03
CA ASN A 199 -16.25 -13.61 6.46
C ASN A 199 -15.39 -14.53 7.34
N VAL A 200 -15.84 -14.80 8.57
CA VAL A 200 -15.13 -15.65 9.53
C VAL A 200 -16.04 -16.75 10.03
N SER A 201 -15.52 -17.96 10.13
CA SER A 201 -16.12 -19.07 10.87
C SER A 201 -15.06 -19.90 11.59
N VAL A 202 -15.45 -20.60 12.66
CA VAL A 202 -14.62 -21.57 13.37
C VAL A 202 -15.31 -22.91 13.44
N HIS A 203 -14.56 -24.00 13.36
CA HIS A 203 -15.07 -25.35 13.49
C HIS A 203 -14.04 -26.29 14.12
N LYS A 204 -14.48 -27.43 14.66
CA LYS A 204 -13.55 -28.45 15.16
C LYS A 204 -12.91 -29.21 13.99
N PRO A 205 -11.64 -29.57 14.06
CA PRO A 205 -10.96 -30.35 13.02
C PRO A 205 -11.77 -31.58 12.62
N GLY A 206 -11.90 -31.81 11.31
CA GLY A 206 -12.65 -32.95 10.76
C GLY A 206 -14.18 -32.82 10.76
N THR A 207 -14.72 -31.66 11.17
CA THR A 207 -16.17 -31.37 11.04
C THR A 207 -16.41 -30.41 9.85
N PRO A 208 -17.67 -30.32 9.35
CA PRO A 208 -18.01 -29.30 8.36
C PRO A 208 -17.69 -27.87 8.87
N PHE A 209 -17.53 -26.93 7.93
CA PHE A 209 -17.33 -25.53 8.27
C PHE A 209 -18.44 -25.01 9.19
N GLY A 210 -18.06 -24.15 10.13
CA GLY A 210 -18.98 -23.49 11.03
C GLY A 210 -19.84 -22.43 10.36
N THR A 211 -20.79 -21.88 11.10
CA THR A 211 -21.59 -20.74 10.63
C THR A 211 -20.71 -19.51 10.50
N ARG A 212 -20.74 -18.87 9.34
CA ARG A 212 -19.96 -17.65 9.08
C ARG A 212 -20.68 -16.42 9.58
N THR A 213 -19.90 -15.45 10.06
CA THR A 213 -20.30 -14.07 10.25
C THR A 213 -19.57 -13.16 9.29
N GLU A 214 -20.22 -12.12 8.82
CA GLU A 214 -19.65 -11.11 7.93
C GLU A 214 -19.32 -9.86 8.73
N MET A 215 -18.08 -9.37 8.69
CA MET A 215 -17.67 -8.14 9.36
C MET A 215 -17.46 -7.03 8.35
N LYS A 216 -17.97 -5.83 8.68
CA LYS A 216 -17.89 -4.60 7.89
C LYS A 216 -17.33 -3.43 8.71
N ASN A 217 -17.08 -2.31 8.02
CA ASN A 217 -16.67 -1.04 8.66
C ASN A 217 -15.25 -1.06 9.24
N MET A 218 -14.32 -1.70 8.55
CA MET A 218 -12.91 -1.72 8.93
C MET A 218 -12.11 -0.83 7.97
N ASN A 219 -11.52 0.26 8.49
CA ASN A 219 -10.90 1.31 7.69
C ASN A 219 -9.36 1.25 7.66
N SER A 220 -8.77 0.16 8.17
CA SER A 220 -7.32 -0.07 8.14
C SER A 220 -7.00 -1.56 8.25
N PHE A 221 -5.82 -1.96 7.79
CA PHE A 221 -5.35 -3.34 7.96
C PHE A 221 -5.30 -3.74 9.44
N ARG A 222 -4.91 -2.82 10.32
CA ARG A 222 -4.88 -3.05 11.77
C ARG A 222 -6.30 -3.31 12.32
N SER A 223 -7.29 -2.55 11.86
CA SER A 223 -8.70 -2.77 12.26
C SER A 223 -9.20 -4.13 11.81
N ILE A 224 -8.86 -4.53 10.57
CA ILE A 224 -9.21 -5.85 10.03
C ILE A 224 -8.59 -6.97 10.85
N THR A 225 -7.29 -6.90 11.15
CA THR A 225 -6.60 -7.90 11.97
C THR A 225 -7.23 -8.02 13.36
N ARG A 226 -7.50 -6.90 14.02
CA ARG A 226 -8.15 -6.88 15.36
C ARG A 226 -9.57 -7.41 15.32
N ALA A 227 -10.33 -7.08 14.29
CA ALA A 227 -11.71 -7.56 14.13
C ALA A 227 -11.74 -9.08 13.94
N ILE A 228 -10.85 -9.63 13.10
CA ILE A 228 -10.73 -11.07 12.88
C ILE A 228 -10.39 -11.79 14.19
N GLU A 229 -9.36 -11.33 14.92
CA GLU A 229 -8.93 -11.93 16.17
C GLU A 229 -10.07 -11.93 17.21
N TYR A 230 -10.76 -10.78 17.36
CA TYR A 230 -11.90 -10.66 18.27
C TYR A 230 -13.04 -11.60 17.89
N GLU A 231 -13.39 -11.70 16.61
CA GLU A 231 -14.51 -12.52 16.14
C GLU A 231 -14.23 -14.02 16.27
N ILE A 232 -12.98 -14.44 16.05
CA ILE A 232 -12.56 -15.82 16.30
C ILE A 232 -12.78 -16.18 17.77
N ASP A 233 -12.29 -15.34 18.68
CA ASP A 233 -12.43 -15.60 20.12
C ASP A 233 -13.90 -15.59 20.54
N ARG A 234 -14.71 -14.62 20.06
CA ARG A 234 -16.16 -14.57 20.33
C ARG A 234 -16.88 -15.83 19.88
N GLN A 235 -16.59 -16.33 18.67
CA GLN A 235 -17.25 -17.55 18.15
C GLN A 235 -16.85 -18.79 18.96
N ILE A 236 -15.60 -18.90 19.36
CA ILE A 236 -15.12 -20.01 20.21
C ILE A 236 -15.82 -19.95 21.58
N ASP A 237 -15.88 -18.79 22.22
CA ASP A 237 -16.57 -18.63 23.52
C ASP A 237 -18.05 -19.05 23.43
N VAL A 238 -18.77 -18.61 22.41
CA VAL A 238 -20.17 -19.03 22.17
C VAL A 238 -20.31 -20.54 22.05
N LEU A 239 -19.41 -21.19 21.31
CA LEU A 239 -19.45 -22.66 21.11
C LEU A 239 -19.05 -23.44 22.36
N GLU A 240 -18.10 -22.93 23.16
CA GLU A 240 -17.66 -23.54 24.40
C GLU A 240 -18.73 -23.43 25.50
N ASP A 241 -19.52 -22.32 25.50
CA ASP A 241 -20.67 -22.16 26.38
C ASP A 241 -21.89 -23.01 25.95
N GLY A 242 -21.76 -23.82 24.89
CA GLY A 242 -22.83 -24.70 24.35
C GLY A 242 -23.84 -23.95 23.50
N GLY A 243 -23.58 -22.71 23.12
CA GLY A 243 -24.39 -21.92 22.22
C GLY A 243 -24.19 -22.29 20.75
N LYS A 244 -24.77 -21.48 19.88
CA LYS A 244 -24.60 -21.59 18.41
C LYS A 244 -24.26 -20.21 17.86
N VAL A 245 -23.30 -20.17 16.94
CA VAL A 245 -23.03 -18.97 16.13
C VAL A 245 -24.17 -18.79 15.13
N GLU A 246 -24.72 -17.59 15.06
CA GLU A 246 -25.76 -17.23 14.10
C GLU A 246 -25.13 -16.55 12.88
N GLN A 247 -25.72 -16.75 11.71
CA GLN A 247 -25.28 -16.05 10.50
C GLN A 247 -25.79 -14.61 10.56
N GLU A 248 -24.88 -13.66 10.68
CA GLU A 248 -25.20 -12.24 10.81
C GLU A 248 -24.11 -11.36 10.17
N THR A 249 -24.49 -10.11 9.87
CA THR A 249 -23.56 -9.05 9.49
C THR A 249 -23.24 -8.20 10.71
N LEU A 250 -21.95 -8.04 10.99
CA LEU A 250 -21.39 -7.35 12.15
C LEU A 250 -20.68 -6.06 11.72
N ARG A 251 -20.84 -5.01 12.48
CA ARG A 251 -20.06 -3.79 12.36
C ARG A 251 -18.93 -3.81 13.38
N TRP A 252 -17.71 -3.60 12.89
CA TRP A 252 -16.57 -3.37 13.77
C TRP A 252 -16.59 -1.94 14.34
N ASP A 253 -16.27 -1.81 15.62
CA ASP A 253 -16.07 -0.53 16.29
C ASP A 253 -14.63 -0.48 16.84
N ASP A 254 -13.80 0.36 16.22
CA ASP A 254 -12.38 0.50 16.55
C ASP A 254 -12.15 1.06 17.96
N VAL A 255 -13.08 1.86 18.48
CA VAL A 255 -12.95 2.50 19.80
C VAL A 255 -13.13 1.48 20.91
N SER A 256 -14.21 0.71 20.87
CA SER A 256 -14.48 -0.35 21.86
C SER A 256 -13.69 -1.63 21.58
N GLY A 257 -13.21 -1.84 20.35
CA GLY A 257 -12.54 -3.07 19.91
C GLY A 257 -13.48 -4.27 19.90
N LYS A 258 -14.75 -4.08 19.50
CA LYS A 258 -15.79 -5.11 19.48
C LYS A 258 -16.61 -5.09 18.20
N THR A 259 -17.29 -6.19 17.93
CA THR A 259 -18.29 -6.28 16.89
C THR A 259 -19.69 -6.06 17.45
N PHE A 260 -20.57 -5.46 16.64
CA PHE A 260 -21.98 -5.23 16.96
C PHE A 260 -22.83 -5.72 15.79
N SER A 261 -23.93 -6.43 16.09
CA SER A 261 -24.88 -6.85 15.05
C SER A 261 -25.49 -5.63 14.34
N MET A 262 -25.53 -5.69 13.02
CA MET A 262 -26.12 -4.62 12.20
C MET A 262 -27.58 -4.87 11.86
N ARG A 263 -28.03 -6.12 11.91
CA ARG A 263 -29.38 -6.54 11.55
C ARG A 263 -29.85 -7.69 12.43
N ASP A 264 -31.11 -7.64 12.84
CA ASP A 264 -31.84 -8.78 13.35
C ASP A 264 -32.09 -9.80 12.20
N LYS A 265 -32.36 -11.04 12.56
CA LYS A 265 -32.43 -12.27 11.78
C LYS A 265 -33.32 -12.28 10.53
N GLU A 266 -33.66 -11.17 9.93
CA GLU A 266 -34.56 -11.15 8.76
C GLU A 266 -33.77 -11.39 7.48
N ASP A 267 -33.97 -12.60 6.96
CA ASP A 267 -33.85 -13.08 5.59
C ASP A 267 -32.57 -12.69 4.80
N ALA A 268 -31.83 -13.71 4.38
CA ALA A 268 -30.93 -13.59 3.24
C ALA A 268 -31.72 -12.93 2.09
N GLN A 269 -31.46 -11.65 1.83
CA GLN A 269 -32.19 -10.92 0.80
C GLN A 269 -31.93 -11.61 -0.53
N ASP A 270 -32.99 -12.15 -1.14
CA ASP A 270 -32.97 -12.56 -2.53
C ASP A 270 -32.87 -11.28 -3.37
N TYR A 271 -31.66 -10.98 -3.86
CA TYR A 271 -31.43 -9.82 -4.70
C TYR A 271 -32.07 -9.90 -6.08
N ARG A 272 -32.72 -11.02 -6.42
CA ARG A 272 -33.45 -11.21 -7.69
C ARG A 272 -32.63 -10.72 -8.88
N TYR A 273 -31.41 -11.21 -9.01
CA TYR A 273 -30.53 -10.85 -10.12
C TYR A 273 -31.16 -11.14 -11.48
N PHE A 274 -31.06 -10.19 -12.41
CA PHE A 274 -31.38 -10.40 -13.81
C PHE A 274 -30.49 -9.49 -14.69
N PRO A 275 -30.26 -9.87 -15.97
CA PRO A 275 -29.45 -9.05 -16.88
C PRO A 275 -30.01 -7.65 -17.02
N ASP A 276 -29.15 -6.62 -16.95
CA ASP A 276 -29.58 -5.24 -17.21
C ASP A 276 -29.96 -5.08 -18.68
N PRO A 277 -31.22 -4.70 -18.99
CA PRO A 277 -31.70 -4.62 -20.37
C PRO A 277 -31.13 -3.42 -21.14
N ASP A 278 -30.58 -2.44 -20.45
CA ASP A 278 -30.03 -1.22 -21.04
C ASP A 278 -28.53 -1.33 -21.36
N LEU A 279 -27.89 -2.42 -20.90
CA LEU A 279 -26.47 -2.68 -21.11
C LEU A 279 -26.24 -3.88 -22.02
N VAL A 280 -25.44 -3.68 -23.06
CA VAL A 280 -25.07 -4.77 -23.96
C VAL A 280 -24.09 -5.73 -23.29
N ALA A 281 -24.09 -6.99 -23.76
CA ALA A 281 -23.12 -7.98 -23.29
C ALA A 281 -21.68 -7.55 -23.60
N ILE A 282 -20.77 -7.83 -22.67
CA ILE A 282 -19.34 -7.56 -22.81
C ILE A 282 -18.72 -8.75 -23.57
N LYS A 283 -18.27 -8.49 -24.80
CA LYS A 283 -17.61 -9.51 -25.63
C LYS A 283 -16.17 -9.13 -25.88
N LEU A 284 -15.26 -9.96 -25.43
CA LEU A 284 -13.81 -9.73 -25.54
C LEU A 284 -13.19 -10.69 -26.54
N SER A 285 -12.43 -10.16 -27.51
CA SER A 285 -11.63 -10.96 -28.38
C SER A 285 -10.34 -11.44 -27.67
N GLU A 286 -9.77 -12.54 -28.13
CA GLU A 286 -8.46 -13.01 -27.65
C GLU A 286 -7.39 -11.95 -27.87
N GLU A 287 -7.43 -11.29 -29.04
CA GLU A 287 -6.49 -10.22 -29.38
C GLU A 287 -6.57 -9.05 -28.38
N TYR A 288 -7.76 -8.66 -27.96
CA TYR A 288 -7.96 -7.60 -26.98
C TYR A 288 -7.30 -7.97 -25.63
N ILE A 289 -7.54 -9.20 -25.16
CA ILE A 289 -6.97 -9.71 -23.91
C ILE A 289 -5.44 -9.77 -24.00
N GLU A 290 -4.88 -10.32 -25.08
CA GLU A 290 -3.43 -10.40 -25.29
C GLU A 290 -2.78 -9.00 -25.42
N ASN A 291 -3.47 -8.04 -26.01
CA ASN A 291 -2.97 -6.67 -26.07
C ASN A 291 -2.92 -6.03 -24.70
N ILE A 292 -3.93 -6.21 -23.85
CA ILE A 292 -3.90 -5.75 -22.46
C ILE A 292 -2.77 -6.44 -21.68
N LYS A 293 -2.59 -7.75 -21.84
CA LYS A 293 -1.54 -8.51 -21.18
C LYS A 293 -0.14 -7.97 -21.47
N LYS A 294 0.11 -7.52 -22.71
CA LYS A 294 1.38 -6.90 -23.11
C LYS A 294 1.63 -5.54 -22.45
N THR A 295 0.59 -4.87 -21.94
CA THR A 295 0.71 -3.58 -21.24
C THR A 295 0.94 -3.74 -19.74
N LEU A 296 0.83 -4.95 -19.20
CA LEU A 296 1.08 -5.18 -17.78
C LEU A 296 2.55 -4.87 -17.45
N PRO A 297 2.81 -4.10 -16.39
CA PRO A 297 4.16 -3.88 -15.91
C PRO A 297 4.71 -5.17 -15.26
N GLU A 298 5.99 -5.16 -14.95
CA GLU A 298 6.58 -6.18 -14.10
C GLU A 298 5.92 -6.18 -12.72
N LEU A 299 5.36 -7.31 -12.30
CA LEU A 299 4.65 -7.44 -11.04
C LEU A 299 5.61 -7.52 -9.83
N PRO A 300 5.13 -7.24 -8.61
CA PRO A 300 5.98 -7.18 -7.41
C PRO A 300 6.87 -8.40 -7.20
N GLU A 301 6.35 -9.62 -7.42
CA GLU A 301 7.11 -10.86 -7.24
C GLU A 301 8.27 -10.98 -8.22
N THR A 302 8.00 -10.78 -9.50
CA THR A 302 9.03 -10.85 -10.55
C THR A 302 10.10 -9.79 -10.29
N ARG A 303 9.68 -8.59 -9.87
CA ARG A 303 10.58 -7.49 -9.49
C ARG A 303 11.43 -7.83 -8.28
N LYS A 304 10.82 -8.46 -7.24
CA LYS A 304 11.54 -8.97 -6.07
C LYS A 304 12.60 -9.99 -6.47
N GLU A 305 12.24 -11.00 -7.26
CA GLU A 305 13.19 -12.01 -7.74
C GLU A 305 14.35 -11.39 -8.51
N ARG A 306 14.05 -10.40 -9.35
CA ARG A 306 15.07 -9.64 -10.08
C ARG A 306 16.00 -8.87 -9.13
N TYR A 307 15.47 -8.20 -8.11
CA TYR A 307 16.28 -7.45 -7.13
C TYR A 307 17.20 -8.36 -6.31
N LEU A 308 16.72 -9.53 -5.92
CA LEU A 308 17.56 -10.53 -5.25
C LEU A 308 18.71 -10.98 -6.15
N LYS A 309 18.44 -11.22 -7.44
CA LYS A 309 19.41 -11.77 -8.39
C LYS A 309 20.38 -10.73 -8.95
N GLU A 310 19.87 -9.56 -9.37
CA GLU A 310 20.68 -8.56 -10.09
C GLU A 310 21.37 -7.58 -9.16
N TYR A 311 20.74 -7.22 -8.05
CA TYR A 311 21.26 -6.23 -7.11
C TYR A 311 21.75 -6.82 -5.79
N GLU A 312 21.65 -8.14 -5.64
CA GLU A 312 22.06 -8.87 -4.43
C GLU A 312 21.47 -8.27 -3.13
N LEU A 313 20.21 -7.78 -3.20
CA LEU A 313 19.52 -7.28 -2.02
C LEU A 313 19.17 -8.45 -1.10
N SER A 314 19.03 -8.17 0.20
CA SER A 314 18.44 -9.13 1.12
C SER A 314 16.97 -9.35 0.80
N GLU A 315 16.42 -10.53 1.13
CA GLU A 315 15.00 -10.82 0.92
C GLU A 315 14.10 -9.81 1.65
N LYS A 316 14.49 -9.42 2.87
CA LYS A 316 13.80 -8.41 3.67
C LYS A 316 13.76 -7.06 2.95
N ASP A 317 14.90 -6.60 2.43
CA ASP A 317 15.00 -5.30 1.77
C ASP A 317 14.22 -5.29 0.45
N ALA A 318 14.36 -6.35 -0.34
CA ALA A 318 13.60 -6.51 -1.58
C ALA A 318 12.09 -6.48 -1.32
N ASN A 319 11.60 -7.15 -0.26
CA ASN A 319 10.20 -7.12 0.15
C ASN A 319 9.72 -5.70 0.48
N ILE A 320 10.51 -4.92 1.24
CA ILE A 320 10.15 -3.54 1.62
C ILE A 320 10.04 -2.65 0.38
N ILE A 321 11.02 -2.71 -0.52
CA ILE A 321 11.03 -1.86 -1.71
C ILE A 321 9.92 -2.26 -2.69
N THR A 322 9.76 -3.55 -2.94
CA THR A 322 8.77 -4.04 -3.92
C THR A 322 7.33 -4.08 -3.38
N ALA A 323 7.12 -3.84 -2.09
CA ALA A 323 5.78 -3.65 -1.55
C ALA A 323 5.05 -2.43 -2.16
N SER A 324 5.82 -1.42 -2.60
CA SER A 324 5.28 -0.23 -3.26
C SER A 324 5.92 -0.03 -4.63
N LYS A 325 5.08 0.19 -5.65
CA LYS A 325 5.53 0.56 -7.00
C LYS A 325 6.39 1.83 -6.97
N TYR A 326 5.97 2.83 -6.20
CA TYR A 326 6.66 4.12 -6.10
C TYR A 326 8.07 3.99 -5.50
N LEU A 327 8.25 3.16 -4.46
CA LEU A 327 9.58 2.88 -3.90
C LEU A 327 10.45 2.11 -4.89
N SER A 328 9.87 1.16 -5.60
CA SER A 328 10.59 0.40 -6.63
C SER A 328 11.03 1.28 -7.80
N ASP A 329 10.17 2.16 -8.28
CA ASP A 329 10.48 3.09 -9.36
C ASP A 329 11.52 4.13 -8.92
N LEU A 330 11.44 4.62 -7.69
CA LEU A 330 12.45 5.48 -7.07
C LEU A 330 13.82 4.77 -6.98
N PHE A 331 13.83 3.53 -6.51
CA PHE A 331 15.05 2.70 -6.45
C PHE A 331 15.69 2.52 -7.82
N GLU A 332 14.93 2.06 -8.80
CA GLU A 332 15.46 1.80 -10.15
C GLU A 332 15.93 3.07 -10.86
N SER A 333 15.21 4.18 -10.70
CA SER A 333 15.63 5.45 -11.30
C SER A 333 16.87 6.02 -10.62
N ALA A 334 17.01 5.86 -9.30
CA ALA A 334 18.19 6.29 -8.58
C ALA A 334 19.45 5.48 -8.95
N ILE A 335 19.33 4.14 -9.04
CA ILE A 335 20.49 3.30 -9.42
C ILE A 335 20.97 3.54 -10.86
N LYS A 336 20.08 3.93 -11.78
CA LYS A 336 20.48 4.34 -13.13
C LYS A 336 21.42 5.56 -13.13
N VAL A 337 21.32 6.40 -12.10
CA VAL A 337 22.15 7.61 -11.95
C VAL A 337 23.45 7.31 -11.21
N CYS A 338 23.40 6.62 -10.07
CA CYS A 338 24.56 6.45 -9.20
C CYS A 338 25.25 5.09 -9.32
N ASN A 339 24.64 4.10 -9.96
CA ASN A 339 25.14 2.73 -10.10
C ASN A 339 25.56 2.08 -8.75
N ASN A 340 24.87 2.45 -7.65
CA ASN A 340 25.16 1.93 -6.30
C ASN A 340 23.87 1.41 -5.61
N PRO A 341 23.38 0.19 -5.97
CA PRO A 341 22.15 -0.37 -5.44
C PRO A 341 22.12 -0.46 -3.91
N LYS A 342 23.25 -0.83 -3.28
CA LYS A 342 23.32 -0.99 -1.82
C LYS A 342 23.14 0.35 -1.09
N ALA A 343 23.75 1.41 -1.58
CA ALA A 343 23.58 2.74 -0.99
C ALA A 343 22.15 3.25 -1.15
N VAL A 344 21.57 3.14 -2.37
CA VAL A 344 20.17 3.55 -2.63
C VAL A 344 19.22 2.76 -1.75
N ASN A 345 19.38 1.43 -1.68
CA ASN A 345 18.60 0.58 -0.79
C ASN A 345 18.61 1.09 0.65
N ASN A 346 19.80 1.34 1.21
CA ASN A 346 19.94 1.83 2.58
C ASN A 346 19.22 3.17 2.80
N TRP A 347 19.27 4.09 1.86
CA TRP A 347 18.56 5.36 1.94
C TRP A 347 17.04 5.18 1.94
N ILE A 348 16.53 4.28 1.09
CA ILE A 348 15.08 4.01 1.01
C ILE A 348 14.58 3.34 2.28
N ILE A 349 15.21 2.23 2.71
CA ILE A 349 14.69 1.42 3.82
C ILE A 349 14.92 2.05 5.20
N SER A 350 15.92 2.93 5.37
CA SER A 350 16.20 3.57 6.65
C SER A 350 15.66 5.00 6.71
N ASP A 351 16.17 5.91 5.89
CA ASP A 351 15.91 7.34 6.06
C ASP A 351 14.58 7.77 5.42
N ILE A 352 14.30 7.33 4.18
CA ILE A 352 13.03 7.65 3.49
C ILE A 352 11.87 6.97 4.21
N SER A 353 11.95 5.66 4.51
CA SER A 353 10.89 4.94 5.22
C SER A 353 10.65 5.52 6.62
N ARG A 354 11.69 5.99 7.32
CA ARG A 354 11.54 6.68 8.60
C ARG A 354 10.74 7.96 8.46
N ILE A 355 11.06 8.81 7.46
CA ILE A 355 10.33 10.08 7.22
C ILE A 355 8.87 9.78 6.89
N LEU A 356 8.59 8.83 5.98
CA LEU A 356 7.22 8.44 5.63
C LEU A 356 6.42 7.97 6.86
N ASN A 357 7.04 7.16 7.72
CA ASN A 357 6.39 6.69 8.95
C ASN A 357 6.15 7.82 9.97
N GLU A 358 7.12 8.73 10.15
CA GLU A 358 7.00 9.87 11.07
C GLU A 358 5.95 10.90 10.62
N THR A 359 5.75 11.03 9.30
CA THR A 359 4.78 11.95 8.70
C THR A 359 3.46 11.30 8.35
N GLU A 360 3.32 9.98 8.60
CA GLU A 360 2.15 9.18 8.23
C GLU A 360 1.77 9.32 6.74
N THR A 361 2.78 9.46 5.86
CA THR A 361 2.59 9.65 4.42
C THR A 361 2.87 8.38 3.63
N GLU A 362 2.11 8.18 2.55
CA GLU A 362 2.31 7.06 1.62
C GLU A 362 3.46 7.35 0.63
N PRO A 363 4.15 6.31 0.10
CA PRO A 363 5.27 6.47 -0.83
C PRO A 363 4.96 7.30 -2.08
N ILE A 364 3.70 7.33 -2.53
CA ILE A 364 3.24 8.17 -3.66
C ILE A 364 3.45 9.66 -3.41
N ALA A 365 3.49 10.08 -2.15
CA ALA A 365 3.65 11.47 -1.76
C ALA A 365 5.11 11.94 -1.71
N ILE A 366 6.10 11.08 -2.04
CA ILE A 366 7.50 11.48 -2.13
C ILE A 366 7.64 12.55 -3.22
N PRO A 367 8.09 13.78 -2.87
CA PRO A 367 8.03 14.91 -3.80
C PRO A 367 9.23 15.01 -4.76
N PHE A 368 10.20 14.11 -4.64
CA PHE A 368 11.42 14.08 -5.47
C PHE A 368 11.54 12.75 -6.23
N ASP A 369 12.36 12.73 -7.27
CA ASP A 369 12.56 11.55 -8.12
C ASP A 369 13.90 10.83 -7.84
N GLY A 370 14.11 9.70 -8.53
CA GLY A 370 15.34 8.94 -8.39
C GLY A 370 16.58 9.65 -8.92
N ASN A 371 16.46 10.64 -9.81
CA ASN A 371 17.59 11.43 -10.25
C ASN A 371 18.17 12.25 -9.09
N GLN A 372 17.32 12.88 -8.29
CA GLN A 372 17.71 13.63 -7.11
C GLN A 372 18.31 12.71 -6.03
N LEU A 373 17.69 11.56 -5.78
CA LEU A 373 18.24 10.57 -4.84
C LEU A 373 19.59 10.02 -5.31
N GLY A 374 19.71 9.66 -6.59
CA GLY A 374 20.95 9.16 -7.18
C GLY A 374 22.10 10.20 -7.11
N LYS A 375 21.80 11.47 -7.39
CA LYS A 375 22.78 12.57 -7.23
C LYS A 375 23.21 12.72 -5.78
N LEU A 376 22.27 12.66 -4.82
CA LEU A 376 22.60 12.70 -3.39
C LEU A 376 23.57 11.57 -3.01
N VAL A 377 23.33 10.36 -3.48
CA VAL A 377 24.21 9.20 -3.24
C VAL A 377 25.61 9.45 -3.85
N ILE A 378 25.69 9.95 -5.08
CA ILE A 378 26.98 10.28 -5.73
C ILE A 378 27.78 11.31 -4.92
N LEU A 379 27.13 12.35 -4.40
CA LEU A 379 27.79 13.40 -3.62
C LEU A 379 28.37 12.86 -2.31
N ILE A 380 27.72 11.88 -1.72
CA ILE A 380 28.22 11.20 -0.52
C ILE A 380 29.35 10.23 -0.86
N ASP A 381 29.19 9.42 -1.91
CA ASP A 381 30.23 8.46 -2.36
C ASP A 381 31.53 9.17 -2.78
N LYS A 382 31.42 10.33 -3.41
CA LYS A 382 32.57 11.19 -3.75
C LYS A 382 33.17 11.94 -2.55
N GLY A 383 32.54 11.86 -1.37
CA GLY A 383 32.99 12.58 -0.19
C GLY A 383 32.79 14.12 -0.27
N THR A 384 31.96 14.60 -1.21
CA THR A 384 31.58 16.02 -1.31
C THR A 384 30.78 16.45 -0.08
N ILE A 385 29.99 15.57 0.46
CA ILE A 385 29.26 15.71 1.74
C ILE A 385 29.35 14.44 2.57
N SER A 386 29.18 14.57 3.88
CA SER A 386 29.04 13.42 4.78
C SER A 386 27.64 12.83 4.75
N SER A 387 27.47 11.58 5.19
CA SER A 387 26.15 10.96 5.35
C SER A 387 25.25 11.78 6.29
N SER A 388 25.81 12.43 7.32
CA SER A 388 25.05 13.30 8.22
C SER A 388 24.50 14.56 7.51
N ILE A 389 25.27 15.14 6.58
CA ILE A 389 24.81 16.23 5.72
C ILE A 389 23.80 15.69 4.71
N GLY A 390 24.04 14.50 4.15
CA GLY A 390 23.10 13.83 3.26
C GLY A 390 21.69 13.68 3.84
N LYS A 391 21.57 13.36 5.15
CA LYS A 391 20.28 13.32 5.84
C LYS A 391 19.58 14.68 5.89
N LYS A 392 20.33 15.76 6.06
CA LYS A 392 19.77 17.12 6.00
C LYS A 392 19.31 17.50 4.60
N VAL A 393 20.10 17.12 3.58
CA VAL A 393 19.71 17.33 2.17
C VAL A 393 18.45 16.54 1.85
N LEU A 394 18.32 15.30 2.34
CA LEU A 394 17.10 14.50 2.15
C LEU A 394 15.89 15.19 2.79
N THR A 395 16.00 15.74 4.01
CA THR A 395 14.92 16.51 4.64
C THR A 395 14.50 17.71 3.79
N GLU A 396 15.46 18.47 3.28
CA GLU A 396 15.18 19.58 2.35
C GLU A 396 14.51 19.12 1.04
N LEU A 397 14.86 17.94 0.53
CA LEU A 397 14.20 17.36 -0.65
C LEU A 397 12.72 17.02 -0.39
N PHE A 398 12.37 16.61 0.83
CA PHE A 398 10.97 16.41 1.21
C PHE A 398 10.19 17.72 1.32
N GLU A 399 10.83 18.80 1.79
CA GLU A 399 10.19 20.10 1.95
C GLU A 399 10.14 20.91 0.65
N ASN A 400 11.21 20.88 -0.13
CA ASN A 400 11.37 21.67 -1.36
C ASN A 400 12.26 20.91 -2.37
N PRO A 401 11.65 20.04 -3.20
CA PRO A 401 12.38 19.17 -4.13
C PRO A 401 13.10 19.99 -5.22
N ARG A 402 14.43 19.94 -5.20
CA ARG A 402 15.31 20.59 -6.18
C ARG A 402 16.64 19.84 -6.28
N ASP A 403 17.56 20.34 -7.09
CA ASP A 403 18.84 19.66 -7.27
C ASP A 403 19.65 19.63 -5.96
N PRO A 404 20.12 18.44 -5.50
CA PRO A 404 20.93 18.32 -4.29
C PRO A 404 22.18 19.21 -4.27
N GLU A 405 22.84 19.44 -5.41
CA GLU A 405 24.01 20.31 -5.49
C GLU A 405 23.66 21.76 -5.18
N ASP A 406 22.48 22.21 -5.62
CA ASP A 406 22.03 23.59 -5.37
C ASP A 406 21.69 23.79 -3.90
N ILE A 407 21.04 22.80 -3.27
CA ILE A 407 20.78 22.79 -1.82
C ILE A 407 22.09 22.91 -1.04
N ILE A 408 23.09 22.09 -1.39
CA ILE A 408 24.38 22.05 -0.71
C ILE A 408 25.14 23.38 -0.88
N LYS A 409 25.13 23.98 -2.08
CA LYS A 409 25.77 25.27 -2.35
C LYS A 409 25.12 26.40 -1.55
N GLU A 410 23.80 26.49 -1.58
CA GLU A 410 23.04 27.53 -0.87
C GLU A 410 23.23 27.45 0.66
N LYS A 411 23.17 26.25 1.23
CA LYS A 411 23.34 26.03 2.67
C LYS A 411 24.82 26.04 3.11
N GLY A 412 25.76 26.08 2.17
CA GLY A 412 27.21 26.06 2.45
C GLY A 412 27.66 24.75 3.12
N TRP A 413 27.07 23.61 2.70
CA TRP A 413 27.34 22.29 3.27
C TRP A 413 28.42 21.48 2.55
N ILE A 414 29.18 22.11 1.65
CA ILE A 414 30.30 21.45 0.96
C ILE A 414 31.36 21.08 2.00
N GLN A 415 31.80 19.84 1.99
CA GLN A 415 32.91 19.41 2.85
C GLN A 415 34.24 20.03 2.42
N ILE A 416 35.06 20.37 3.40
CA ILE A 416 36.44 20.75 3.17
C ILE A 416 37.21 19.45 2.89
N SER A 417 37.56 19.25 1.62
CA SER A 417 38.38 18.11 1.16
C SER A 417 39.75 18.57 0.66
N ASP A 418 40.05 19.86 0.81
CA ASP A 418 41.39 20.38 0.49
C ASP A 418 42.43 19.85 1.48
N GLU A 419 43.41 19.13 0.96
CA GLU A 419 44.45 18.45 1.75
C GLU A 419 45.28 19.42 2.60
N GLY A 420 45.53 20.62 2.07
CA GLY A 420 46.26 21.68 2.77
C GLY A 420 45.46 22.22 3.95
N ALA A 421 44.18 22.56 3.73
CA ALA A 421 43.29 23.05 4.77
C ALA A 421 43.04 22.03 5.89
N ILE A 422 42.92 20.76 5.53
CA ILE A 422 42.76 19.69 6.53
C ILE A 422 44.04 19.48 7.33
N LYS A 423 45.22 19.59 6.68
CA LYS A 423 46.50 19.47 7.33
C LYS A 423 46.76 20.60 8.36
N GLU A 424 46.37 21.82 8.05
CA GLU A 424 46.42 22.94 8.99
C GLU A 424 45.54 22.69 10.22
N VAL A 425 44.32 22.18 10.02
CA VAL A 425 43.42 21.82 11.13
C VAL A 425 44.02 20.71 11.98
N VAL A 426 44.56 19.62 11.36
CA VAL A 426 45.21 18.52 12.05
C VAL A 426 46.39 19.02 12.89
N SER A 427 47.26 19.83 12.31
CA SER A 427 48.42 20.40 13.04
C SER A 427 47.98 21.22 14.24
N LYS A 428 47.01 22.12 14.06
CA LYS A 428 46.45 22.93 15.14
C LYS A 428 45.84 22.12 16.27
N ILE A 429 45.11 21.04 15.94
CA ILE A 429 44.51 20.18 16.95
C ILE A 429 45.59 19.36 17.69
N LEU A 430 46.60 18.85 17.00
CA LEU A 430 47.68 18.12 17.64
C LEU A 430 48.49 19.04 18.61
N GLU A 431 48.81 20.25 18.20
CA GLU A 431 49.49 21.26 19.05
C GLU A 431 48.68 21.57 20.32
N ALA A 432 47.33 21.67 20.17
CA ALA A 432 46.45 21.97 21.30
C ALA A 432 46.21 20.79 22.25
N ASN A 433 46.54 19.54 21.85
CA ASN A 433 46.24 18.33 22.60
C ASN A 433 47.41 17.36 22.78
N PRO A 434 48.55 17.80 23.38
CA PRO A 434 49.76 16.97 23.52
C PRO A 434 49.54 15.72 24.37
N GLN A 435 48.62 15.78 25.34
CA GLN A 435 48.25 14.62 26.14
C GLN A 435 47.58 13.51 25.32
N SER A 436 46.75 13.88 24.35
CA SER A 436 46.09 12.88 23.47
C SER A 436 47.07 12.21 22.53
N ILE A 437 48.16 12.89 22.13
CA ILE A 437 49.28 12.28 21.38
C ILE A 437 49.99 11.23 22.23
N ALA A 438 50.33 11.56 23.52
CA ALA A 438 50.94 10.63 24.45
C ALA A 438 50.04 9.41 24.75
N ASP A 439 48.73 9.62 24.91
CA ASP A 439 47.77 8.57 25.13
C ASP A 439 47.66 7.62 23.93
N TYR A 440 47.64 8.14 22.70
CA TYR A 440 47.65 7.31 21.49
C TYR A 440 48.95 6.49 21.38
N LYS A 441 50.11 7.11 21.57
CA LYS A 441 51.42 6.40 21.59
C LYS A 441 51.54 5.37 22.72
N ALA A 442 50.74 5.51 23.78
CA ALA A 442 50.60 4.52 24.86
C ALA A 442 49.56 3.40 24.55
N GLY A 443 49.02 3.33 23.32
CA GLY A 443 48.11 2.26 22.88
C GLY A 443 46.60 2.51 23.19
N LYS A 444 46.23 3.77 23.51
CA LYS A 444 44.84 4.12 23.75
C LYS A 444 44.14 4.58 22.46
N ASP A 445 43.57 3.70 21.69
CA ASP A 445 42.89 4.01 20.40
C ASP A 445 41.81 5.08 20.50
N ARG A 446 41.18 5.24 21.67
CA ARG A 446 40.15 6.27 21.92
C ARG A 446 40.68 7.70 21.74
N ALA A 447 41.99 7.92 21.88
CA ALA A 447 42.60 9.22 21.70
C ALA A 447 42.48 9.74 20.26
N LEU A 448 42.59 8.86 19.25
CA LEU A 448 42.35 9.18 17.84
C LEU A 448 40.92 9.68 17.60
N GLY A 449 39.91 8.97 18.13
CA GLY A 449 38.53 9.39 18.02
C GLY A 449 38.24 10.74 18.65
N PHE A 450 38.91 11.04 19.78
CA PHE A 450 38.82 12.37 20.42
C PHE A 450 39.43 13.48 19.53
N LEU A 451 40.62 13.27 18.96
CA LEU A 451 41.28 14.23 18.08
C LEU A 451 40.44 14.52 16.81
N VAL A 452 39.88 13.46 16.19
CA VAL A 452 38.97 13.61 15.05
C VAL A 452 37.72 14.39 15.47
N GLY A 453 37.16 14.12 16.65
CA GLY A 453 36.00 14.85 17.19
C GLY A 453 36.29 16.34 17.41
N GLN A 454 37.50 16.70 17.90
CA GLN A 454 37.90 18.11 18.04
C GLN A 454 38.08 18.81 16.70
N ALA A 455 38.68 18.14 15.70
CA ALA A 455 38.83 18.70 14.35
C ALA A 455 37.44 18.88 13.68
N MET A 456 36.53 17.95 13.87
CA MET A 456 35.13 18.07 13.41
C MET A 456 34.42 19.27 14.05
N LYS A 457 34.63 19.49 15.36
CA LYS A 457 34.08 20.65 16.08
C LYS A 457 34.65 21.96 15.56
N GLU A 458 36.00 22.07 15.38
CA GLU A 458 36.66 23.24 14.84
C GLU A 458 36.19 23.59 13.44
N THR A 459 35.98 22.60 12.59
CA THR A 459 35.49 22.78 11.21
C THR A 459 33.98 22.88 11.11
N LYS A 460 33.24 22.92 12.25
CA LYS A 460 31.78 22.93 12.32
C LYS A 460 31.14 21.77 11.53
N GLY A 461 31.77 20.60 11.55
CA GLY A 461 31.33 19.42 10.82
C GLY A 461 31.61 19.41 9.32
N LYS A 462 32.39 20.36 8.82
CA LYS A 462 32.69 20.51 7.38
C LYS A 462 33.91 19.72 6.90
N ALA A 463 34.83 19.31 7.76
CA ALA A 463 35.96 18.49 7.34
C ALA A 463 35.56 17.06 6.99
N ASN A 464 36.27 16.45 6.03
CA ASN A 464 36.03 15.03 5.68
C ASN A 464 36.58 14.12 6.79
N PRO A 465 35.73 13.35 7.53
CA PRO A 465 36.19 12.55 8.66
C PRO A 465 37.18 11.46 8.28
N LYS A 466 37.08 10.91 7.06
CA LYS A 466 38.01 9.88 6.58
C LYS A 466 39.41 10.48 6.35
N MET A 467 39.46 11.60 5.68
CA MET A 467 40.74 12.32 5.46
C MET A 467 41.35 12.79 6.77
N LEU A 468 40.54 13.31 7.70
CA LEU A 468 41.01 13.65 9.06
C LEU A 468 41.63 12.45 9.75
N ASN A 469 40.98 11.32 9.72
CA ASN A 469 41.46 10.08 10.36
C ASN A 469 42.79 9.61 9.76
N GLU A 470 42.86 9.57 8.42
CA GLU A 470 44.09 9.21 7.67
C GLU A 470 45.24 10.16 7.98
N MET A 471 44.99 11.47 8.03
CA MET A 471 46.01 12.47 8.33
C MET A 471 46.48 12.46 9.80
N PHE A 472 45.54 12.30 10.74
CA PHE A 472 45.92 12.10 12.14
C PHE A 472 46.79 10.86 12.32
N LEU A 473 46.44 9.73 11.70
CA LEU A 473 47.23 8.51 11.72
C LEU A 473 48.62 8.73 11.13
N ALA A 474 48.72 9.44 10.01
CA ALA A 474 49.99 9.73 9.36
C ALA A 474 50.88 10.63 10.23
N GLU A 475 50.33 11.60 10.95
CA GLU A 475 51.10 12.49 11.84
C GLU A 475 51.43 11.84 13.19
N LEU A 476 50.54 11.05 13.78
CA LEU A 476 50.77 10.36 15.05
C LEU A 476 51.79 9.22 14.98
N ASN A 477 51.96 8.63 13.79
CA ASN A 477 52.93 7.57 13.52
C ASN A 477 54.32 8.07 13.09
N LYS A 478 54.50 9.37 13.00
CA LYS A 478 55.81 10.02 12.86
C LYS A 478 56.47 10.13 14.26
#